data_3822487cde34bc1a3201d6c290001f7e
#
_entry.id   3822487cde34bc1a3201d6c290001f7e
#
_cell.length_a   1.000
_cell.length_b   1.000
_cell.length_c   1.000
_cell.angle_alpha   90.00
_cell.angle_beta   90.00
_cell.angle_gamma   90.00
#
_symmetry.space_group_name_H-M   'P 1'
#
loop_
_entity.id
_entity.type
_entity.pdbx_description
1 polymer ?
#
loop_
_entity_poly.entity_id
_entity_poly.type
_entity_poly.pdbx_seq_one_letter_code
_entity_poly.pdbx_strand_id
1 'polypeptide(L)'
;MIKEAIKKLVAGNDLTFDEAAQVMDEMFSGTATQSQMAAYLTALRIKGETIDEITASAQVMREKALHIKPNRDVLDIVGTGGDGTGTFNISTTAAFIITAAGIPVAKHGNRSMSSKSGSADCLEQLGININITPEKSEEVLNKAGICFMFAQGYHSSMKYVGPVRKEIGIRNIFNVLGPLTNPAGADLQVTGVYSEALVEPIAQVFSNLGVKKGYVFYGMDGMDEVTLTTTTKVCENDIGKFNTFILNPEDYGLKLCAPEDLAGGDGKENAEITKEILSGEIKDAKRDIVVLNAALGLCTGGKADSIQDGIKLANEIIDSGKAYAKIEEFAKASNE
;
A
#
# COMPACT_ATOMS: atom_id res chain seq x y z
N MET A 1 -25.47 15.40 9.12
CA MET A 1 -24.20 16.02 8.74
C MET A 1 -23.94 15.99 7.22
N ILE A 2 -24.08 14.85 6.52
CA ILE A 2 -23.69 14.72 5.09
C ILE A 2 -24.32 15.78 4.16
N LYS A 3 -25.57 16.22 4.38
CA LYS A 3 -26.21 17.24 3.56
C LYS A 3 -25.56 18.61 3.71
N GLU A 4 -25.15 18.97 4.91
CA GLU A 4 -24.45 20.22 5.22
C GLU A 4 -23.03 20.20 4.63
N ALA A 5 -22.35 19.06 4.77
CA ALA A 5 -21.04 18.85 4.19
C ALA A 5 -21.05 18.99 2.64
N ILE A 6 -22.05 18.40 1.98
CA ILE A 6 -22.21 18.54 0.52
C ILE A 6 -22.37 20.02 0.13
N LYS A 7 -23.20 20.80 0.85
CA LYS A 7 -23.38 22.24 0.57
C LYS A 7 -22.06 23.01 0.72
N LYS A 8 -21.28 22.67 1.75
CA LYS A 8 -19.99 23.28 2.06
C LYS A 8 -18.96 23.00 0.92
N LEU A 9 -18.85 21.73 0.54
CA LEU A 9 -17.95 21.30 -0.53
C LEU A 9 -18.29 21.88 -1.89
N VAL A 10 -19.59 21.95 -2.25
CA VAL A 10 -20.07 22.57 -3.50
C VAL A 10 -19.78 24.07 -3.54
N ALA A 11 -19.74 24.74 -2.39
CA ALA A 11 -19.32 26.14 -2.27
C ALA A 11 -17.78 26.32 -2.27
N GLY A 12 -17.01 25.23 -2.44
CA GLY A 12 -15.54 25.25 -2.47
C GLY A 12 -14.87 25.36 -1.10
N ASN A 13 -15.60 25.11 -0.02
CA ASN A 13 -15.07 25.20 1.34
C ASN A 13 -14.64 23.83 1.88
N ASP A 14 -13.56 23.82 2.66
CA ASP A 14 -13.04 22.63 3.32
C ASP A 14 -13.93 22.21 4.51
N LEU A 15 -13.96 20.91 4.78
CA LEU A 15 -14.53 20.38 5.99
C LEU A 15 -13.48 20.41 7.11
N THR A 16 -13.94 20.62 8.33
CA THR A 16 -13.12 20.34 9.50
C THR A 16 -12.94 18.84 9.67
N PHE A 17 -11.94 18.43 10.46
CA PHE A 17 -11.72 17.02 10.81
C PHE A 17 -13.01 16.37 11.35
N ASP A 18 -13.68 17.02 12.31
CA ASP A 18 -14.90 16.49 12.93
C ASP A 18 -16.06 16.36 11.94
N GLU A 19 -16.23 17.34 11.03
CA GLU A 19 -17.25 17.27 9.98
C GLU A 19 -17.02 16.10 9.04
N ALA A 20 -15.77 15.91 8.58
CA ALA A 20 -15.39 14.80 7.72
C ALA A 20 -15.56 13.45 8.41
N ALA A 21 -15.15 13.35 9.68
CA ALA A 21 -15.32 12.14 10.50
C ALA A 21 -16.80 11.76 10.65
N GLN A 22 -17.67 12.73 10.96
CA GLN A 22 -19.11 12.49 11.09
C GLN A 22 -19.74 12.00 9.77
N VAL A 23 -19.33 12.58 8.62
CA VAL A 23 -19.83 12.13 7.32
C VAL A 23 -19.39 10.69 7.04
N MET A 24 -18.14 10.35 7.31
CA MET A 24 -17.65 8.99 7.13
C MET A 24 -18.38 7.99 8.04
N ASP A 25 -18.69 8.38 9.28
CA ASP A 25 -19.47 7.54 10.19
C ASP A 25 -20.90 7.31 9.66
N GLU A 26 -21.58 8.37 9.16
CA GLU A 26 -22.90 8.24 8.50
C GLU A 26 -22.85 7.29 7.28
N MET A 27 -21.79 7.37 6.48
CA MET A 27 -21.62 6.49 5.32
C MET A 27 -21.40 5.04 5.74
N PHE A 28 -20.51 4.78 6.70
CA PHE A 28 -20.17 3.42 7.14
C PHE A 28 -21.20 2.78 8.06
N SER A 29 -22.08 3.55 8.69
CA SER A 29 -23.25 3.04 9.44
C SER A 29 -24.45 2.77 8.53
N GLY A 30 -24.40 3.15 7.24
CA GLY A 30 -25.48 2.97 6.28
C GLY A 30 -26.66 3.96 6.49
N THR A 31 -26.46 5.04 7.24
CA THR A 31 -27.50 6.07 7.46
C THR A 31 -27.55 7.08 6.30
N ALA A 32 -26.44 7.27 5.58
CA ALA A 32 -26.41 8.07 4.36
C ALA A 32 -27.01 7.30 3.18
N THR A 33 -27.81 7.97 2.35
CA THR A 33 -28.32 7.37 1.12
C THR A 33 -27.27 7.29 0.04
N GLN A 34 -27.42 6.38 -0.94
CA GLN A 34 -26.48 6.27 -2.07
C GLN A 34 -26.32 7.59 -2.83
N SER A 35 -27.42 8.33 -3.07
CA SER A 35 -27.38 9.65 -3.72
C SER A 35 -26.58 10.67 -2.91
N GLN A 36 -26.68 10.64 -1.57
CA GLN A 36 -25.89 11.52 -0.71
C GLN A 36 -24.41 11.14 -0.75
N MET A 37 -24.08 9.85 -0.70
CA MET A 37 -22.69 9.38 -0.82
C MET A 37 -22.09 9.77 -2.16
N ALA A 38 -22.81 9.56 -3.27
CA ALA A 38 -22.35 9.94 -4.61
C ALA A 38 -22.10 11.45 -4.72
N ALA A 39 -23.02 12.28 -4.23
CA ALA A 39 -22.87 13.74 -4.21
C ALA A 39 -21.68 14.19 -3.35
N TYR A 40 -21.51 13.62 -2.16
CA TYR A 40 -20.39 13.90 -1.27
C TYR A 40 -19.04 13.55 -1.90
N LEU A 41 -18.89 12.32 -2.39
CA LEU A 41 -17.65 11.84 -3.00
C LEU A 41 -17.27 12.67 -4.24
N THR A 42 -18.27 13.03 -5.04
CA THR A 42 -18.04 13.85 -6.25
C THR A 42 -17.66 15.29 -5.88
N ALA A 43 -18.37 15.91 -4.94
CA ALA A 43 -18.08 17.28 -4.51
C ALA A 43 -16.69 17.38 -3.84
N LEU A 44 -16.34 16.41 -2.98
CA LEU A 44 -15.04 16.34 -2.33
C LEU A 44 -13.91 16.18 -3.37
N ARG A 45 -14.12 15.31 -4.37
CA ARG A 45 -13.16 15.11 -5.47
C ARG A 45 -12.95 16.37 -6.32
N ILE A 46 -14.01 17.12 -6.62
CA ILE A 46 -13.93 18.35 -7.41
C ILE A 46 -13.21 19.45 -6.64
N LYS A 47 -13.48 19.58 -5.35
CA LYS A 47 -12.81 20.55 -4.48
C LYS A 47 -11.33 20.19 -4.28
N GLY A 48 -11.00 18.91 -4.20
CA GLY A 48 -9.72 18.39 -3.76
C GLY A 48 -9.71 18.14 -2.24
N GLU A 49 -9.25 16.97 -1.85
CA GLU A 49 -9.21 16.51 -0.46
C GLU A 49 -8.09 17.22 0.32
N THR A 50 -8.38 17.71 1.54
CA THR A 50 -7.38 18.24 2.47
C THR A 50 -6.77 17.13 3.33
N ILE A 51 -5.64 17.42 3.99
CA ILE A 51 -4.98 16.51 4.92
C ILE A 51 -5.93 16.12 6.05
N ASP A 52 -6.69 17.08 6.60
CA ASP A 52 -7.63 16.84 7.69
C ASP A 52 -8.79 15.94 7.24
N GLU A 53 -9.36 16.19 6.05
CA GLU A 53 -10.42 15.37 5.47
C GLU A 53 -9.97 13.93 5.20
N ILE A 54 -8.75 13.74 4.70
CA ILE A 54 -8.17 12.40 4.48
C ILE A 54 -7.88 11.72 5.81
N THR A 55 -7.28 12.44 6.76
CA THR A 55 -6.93 11.90 8.09
C THR A 55 -8.19 11.44 8.83
N ALA A 56 -9.22 12.29 8.90
CA ALA A 56 -10.49 11.98 9.54
C ALA A 56 -11.17 10.75 8.91
N SER A 57 -11.18 10.70 7.58
CA SER A 57 -11.77 9.59 6.82
C SER A 57 -11.03 8.28 7.10
N ALA A 58 -9.70 8.31 7.12
CA ALA A 58 -8.87 7.14 7.43
C ALA A 58 -9.06 6.67 8.87
N GLN A 59 -9.14 7.61 9.82
CA GLN A 59 -9.34 7.28 11.23
C GLN A 59 -10.67 6.56 11.46
N VAL A 60 -11.78 7.09 10.95
CA VAL A 60 -13.10 6.44 11.07
C VAL A 60 -13.10 5.07 10.38
N MET A 61 -12.44 4.94 9.23
CA MET A 61 -12.35 3.65 8.55
C MET A 61 -11.53 2.63 9.37
N ARG A 62 -10.43 3.06 10.03
CA ARG A 62 -9.69 2.22 10.98
C ARG A 62 -10.58 1.80 12.15
N GLU A 63 -11.28 2.73 12.80
CA GLU A 63 -12.15 2.44 13.96
C GLU A 63 -13.26 1.41 13.65
N LYS A 64 -13.74 1.36 12.40
CA LYS A 64 -14.78 0.41 11.95
C LYS A 64 -14.22 -0.91 11.42
N ALA A 65 -12.93 -1.04 11.26
CA ALA A 65 -12.29 -2.26 10.76
C ALA A 65 -12.16 -3.34 11.85
N LEU A 66 -12.02 -4.58 11.42
CA LEU A 66 -11.44 -5.61 12.29
C LEU A 66 -9.93 -5.34 12.43
N HIS A 67 -9.36 -5.72 13.56
CA HIS A 67 -7.95 -5.46 13.86
C HIS A 67 -7.19 -6.72 14.21
N ILE A 68 -5.89 -6.72 13.92
CA ILE A 68 -4.90 -7.55 14.58
C ILE A 68 -4.05 -6.67 15.50
N LYS A 69 -3.44 -7.27 16.55
CA LYS A 69 -2.65 -6.53 17.54
C LYS A 69 -1.23 -7.09 17.61
N PRO A 70 -0.35 -6.71 16.67
CA PRO A 70 1.04 -7.12 16.72
C PRO A 70 1.70 -6.67 18.05
N ASN A 71 2.58 -7.50 18.60
CA ASN A 71 3.33 -7.17 19.83
C ASN A 71 4.64 -6.42 19.55
N ARG A 72 4.83 -5.95 18.34
CA ARG A 72 6.02 -5.24 17.82
C ARG A 72 5.65 -4.37 16.65
N ASP A 73 6.50 -3.41 16.33
CA ASP A 73 6.33 -2.57 15.14
C ASP A 73 6.29 -3.43 13.88
N VAL A 74 5.34 -3.14 13.01
CA VAL A 74 5.15 -3.85 11.74
C VAL A 74 5.21 -2.89 10.56
N LEU A 75 5.68 -3.39 9.45
CA LEU A 75 5.78 -2.64 8.20
C LEU A 75 4.66 -3.04 7.24
N ASP A 76 4.05 -2.05 6.57
CA ASP A 76 3.27 -2.26 5.36
C ASP A 76 4.00 -1.70 4.14
N ILE A 77 3.98 -2.43 3.04
CA ILE A 77 4.48 -1.98 1.74
C ILE A 77 3.38 -2.15 0.70
N VAL A 78 2.91 -1.04 0.13
CA VAL A 78 1.69 -1.03 -0.68
C VAL A 78 1.63 0.20 -1.59
N GLY A 79 1.01 0.07 -2.76
CA GLY A 79 0.60 1.21 -3.60
C GLY A 79 -0.89 1.52 -3.43
N THR A 80 -1.31 2.72 -3.80
CA THR A 80 -2.73 3.09 -3.89
C THR A 80 -3.47 2.29 -4.95
N GLY A 81 -2.74 1.75 -5.91
CA GLY A 81 -3.29 1.10 -7.09
C GLY A 81 -3.90 2.09 -8.10
N GLY A 82 -4.30 1.54 -9.23
CA GLY A 82 -4.99 2.32 -10.26
C GLY A 82 -4.08 3.26 -11.06
N ASP A 83 -2.79 3.05 -11.05
CA ASP A 83 -1.79 3.76 -11.83
C ASP A 83 -1.89 3.48 -13.34
N GLY A 84 -2.42 2.30 -13.71
CA GLY A 84 -2.63 1.92 -15.11
C GLY A 84 -1.37 1.42 -15.82
N THR A 85 -0.26 1.24 -15.12
CA THR A 85 1.04 0.87 -15.71
C THR A 85 1.13 -0.61 -16.08
N GLY A 86 0.31 -1.47 -15.45
CA GLY A 86 0.25 -2.90 -15.80
C GLY A 86 1.47 -3.70 -15.38
N THR A 87 2.19 -3.26 -14.36
CA THR A 87 3.34 -3.94 -13.79
C THR A 87 2.96 -5.24 -13.07
N PHE A 88 3.96 -6.12 -12.86
CA PHE A 88 3.80 -7.25 -11.94
C PHE A 88 3.72 -6.76 -10.48
N ASN A 89 3.49 -7.67 -9.53
CA ASN A 89 3.26 -7.31 -8.12
C ASN A 89 4.58 -6.97 -7.39
N ILE A 90 5.18 -5.82 -7.69
CA ILE A 90 6.49 -5.35 -7.22
C ILE A 90 6.52 -5.28 -5.69
N SER A 91 5.62 -4.52 -5.06
CA SER A 91 5.57 -4.35 -3.60
C SER A 91 5.29 -5.67 -2.86
N THR A 92 4.51 -6.59 -3.48
CA THR A 92 4.26 -7.92 -2.91
C THR A 92 5.52 -8.77 -2.94
N THR A 93 6.29 -8.72 -4.03
CA THR A 93 7.58 -9.44 -4.14
C THR A 93 8.61 -8.85 -3.18
N ALA A 94 8.70 -7.52 -3.06
CA ALA A 94 9.59 -6.82 -2.12
C ALA A 94 9.29 -7.18 -0.65
N ALA A 95 8.02 -7.42 -0.29
CA ALA A 95 7.62 -7.80 1.05
C ALA A 95 8.31 -9.08 1.56
N PHE A 96 8.59 -10.05 0.69
CA PHE A 96 9.32 -11.29 1.05
C PHE A 96 10.78 -11.00 1.40
N ILE A 97 11.44 -10.08 0.68
CA ILE A 97 12.82 -9.66 0.95
C ILE A 97 12.90 -8.94 2.30
N ILE A 98 11.99 -8.01 2.54
CA ILE A 98 11.90 -7.24 3.79
C ILE A 98 11.67 -8.20 4.98
N THR A 99 10.76 -9.15 4.81
CA THR A 99 10.50 -10.19 5.83
C THR A 99 11.73 -11.06 6.09
N ALA A 100 12.43 -11.46 5.04
CA ALA A 100 13.65 -12.28 5.17
C ALA A 100 14.80 -11.56 5.86
N ALA A 101 14.81 -10.21 5.87
CA ALA A 101 15.69 -9.39 6.69
C ALA A 101 15.30 -9.35 8.18
N GLY A 102 14.17 -9.96 8.55
CA GLY A 102 13.65 -9.98 9.92
C GLY A 102 12.81 -8.77 10.31
N ILE A 103 12.31 -8.00 9.35
CA ILE A 103 11.31 -6.95 9.58
C ILE A 103 9.93 -7.59 9.45
N PRO A 104 9.06 -7.51 10.49
CA PRO A 104 7.72 -8.05 10.40
C PRO A 104 6.87 -7.25 9.41
N VAL A 105 6.25 -7.94 8.44
CA VAL A 105 5.41 -7.33 7.42
C VAL A 105 3.95 -7.70 7.62
N ALA A 106 3.10 -6.70 7.89
CA ALA A 106 1.65 -6.84 7.95
C ALA A 106 1.03 -6.18 6.71
N LYS A 107 1.02 -6.91 5.59
CA LYS A 107 0.59 -6.36 4.31
C LYS A 107 -0.92 -6.28 4.21
N HIS A 108 -1.44 -5.07 3.98
CA HIS A 108 -2.84 -4.84 3.65
C HIS A 108 -3.02 -4.76 2.14
N GLY A 109 -3.98 -5.50 1.60
CA GLY A 109 -4.15 -5.51 0.16
C GLY A 109 -5.50 -6.07 -0.30
N ASN A 110 -5.71 -6.03 -1.61
CA ASN A 110 -6.96 -6.45 -2.23
C ASN A 110 -6.71 -7.16 -3.57
N ARG A 111 -7.78 -7.66 -4.17
CA ARG A 111 -7.79 -8.02 -5.59
C ARG A 111 -7.70 -6.76 -6.44
N SER A 112 -7.24 -6.93 -7.67
CA SER A 112 -7.22 -5.82 -8.62
C SER A 112 -8.62 -5.30 -8.92
N MET A 113 -8.72 -3.97 -9.10
CA MET A 113 -9.92 -3.31 -9.63
C MET A 113 -9.76 -2.90 -11.10
N SER A 114 -8.55 -2.63 -11.55
CA SER A 114 -8.25 -2.09 -12.90
C SER A 114 -7.10 -2.81 -13.60
N SER A 115 -6.16 -3.39 -12.87
CA SER A 115 -5.05 -4.18 -13.42
C SER A 115 -5.45 -5.66 -13.58
N LYS A 116 -4.58 -6.47 -14.19
CA LYS A 116 -4.81 -7.90 -14.40
C LYS A 116 -4.66 -8.73 -13.12
N SER A 117 -3.89 -8.24 -12.14
CA SER A 117 -3.58 -8.96 -10.90
C SER A 117 -3.39 -7.97 -9.75
N GLY A 118 -4.10 -8.16 -8.63
CA GLY A 118 -3.82 -7.52 -7.36
C GLY A 118 -2.91 -8.37 -6.48
N SER A 119 -2.51 -7.85 -5.32
CA SER A 119 -1.67 -8.59 -4.36
C SER A 119 -2.32 -9.90 -3.91
N ALA A 120 -3.65 -9.90 -3.68
CA ALA A 120 -4.40 -11.09 -3.31
C ALA A 120 -4.33 -12.18 -4.38
N ASP A 121 -4.47 -11.81 -5.65
CA ASP A 121 -4.46 -12.75 -6.77
C ASP A 121 -3.09 -13.44 -6.91
N CYS A 122 -2.01 -12.70 -6.77
CA CYS A 122 -0.64 -13.22 -6.79
C CYS A 122 -0.38 -14.15 -5.59
N LEU A 123 -0.75 -13.73 -4.37
CA LEU A 123 -0.51 -14.53 -3.16
C LEU A 123 -1.27 -15.85 -3.15
N GLU A 124 -2.50 -15.90 -3.65
CA GLU A 124 -3.24 -17.17 -3.81
C GLU A 124 -2.51 -18.14 -4.75
N GLN A 125 -1.92 -17.64 -5.84
CA GLN A 125 -1.15 -18.46 -6.78
C GLN A 125 0.21 -18.91 -6.18
N LEU A 126 0.72 -18.21 -5.18
CA LEU A 126 1.87 -18.65 -4.39
C LEU A 126 1.48 -19.69 -3.30
N GLY A 127 0.21 -20.11 -3.24
CA GLY A 127 -0.30 -21.09 -2.29
C GLY A 127 -0.64 -20.53 -0.92
N ILE A 128 -0.71 -19.20 -0.77
CA ILE A 128 -1.01 -18.54 0.48
C ILE A 128 -2.54 -18.43 0.65
N ASN A 129 -3.07 -18.90 1.79
CA ASN A 129 -4.47 -18.73 2.12
C ASN A 129 -4.72 -17.30 2.62
N ILE A 130 -5.39 -16.50 1.78
CA ILE A 130 -5.72 -15.11 2.09
C ILE A 130 -7.04 -14.96 2.86
N ASN A 131 -7.86 -16.01 2.92
CA ASN A 131 -9.18 -16.01 3.56
C ASN A 131 -9.08 -16.55 5.00
N ILE A 132 -8.26 -15.91 5.81
CA ILE A 132 -8.03 -16.29 7.21
C ILE A 132 -8.60 -15.22 8.16
N THR A 133 -8.91 -15.63 9.41
CA THR A 133 -9.44 -14.71 10.42
C THR A 133 -8.36 -13.74 10.93
N PRO A 134 -8.73 -12.65 11.60
CA PRO A 134 -7.76 -11.76 12.23
C PRO A 134 -6.82 -12.47 13.21
N GLU A 135 -7.34 -13.38 14.03
CA GLU A 135 -6.55 -14.17 14.99
C GLU A 135 -5.54 -15.06 14.26
N LYS A 136 -5.96 -15.68 13.15
CA LYS A 136 -5.06 -16.48 12.32
C LYS A 136 -4.02 -15.61 11.61
N SER A 137 -4.38 -14.41 11.17
CA SER A 137 -3.41 -13.45 10.58
C SER A 137 -2.32 -13.07 11.59
N GLU A 138 -2.68 -12.86 12.86
CA GLU A 138 -1.72 -12.59 13.94
C GLU A 138 -0.80 -13.79 14.22
N GLU A 139 -1.36 -15.00 14.23
CA GLU A 139 -0.57 -16.23 14.36
C GLU A 139 0.42 -16.40 13.21
N VAL A 140 -0.03 -16.18 11.97
CA VAL A 140 0.79 -16.26 10.76
C VAL A 140 1.91 -15.23 10.80
N LEU A 141 1.61 -13.97 11.16
CA LEU A 141 2.61 -12.92 11.34
C LEU A 141 3.69 -13.32 12.36
N ASN A 142 3.29 -13.93 13.47
CA ASN A 142 4.22 -14.37 14.49
C ASN A 142 5.09 -15.56 14.04
N LYS A 143 4.55 -16.49 13.25
CA LYS A 143 5.26 -17.67 12.74
C LYS A 143 6.18 -17.38 11.56
N ALA A 144 5.63 -16.71 10.52
CA ALA A 144 6.32 -16.49 9.25
C ALA A 144 7.03 -15.13 9.16
N GLY A 145 6.69 -14.19 10.06
CA GLY A 145 7.16 -12.80 9.99
C GLY A 145 6.42 -11.94 8.97
N ILE A 146 5.44 -12.51 8.27
CA ILE A 146 4.60 -11.84 7.30
C ILE A 146 3.17 -12.34 7.42
N CYS A 147 2.18 -11.45 7.28
CA CYS A 147 0.79 -11.82 7.06
C CYS A 147 0.17 -10.97 5.95
N PHE A 148 -0.94 -11.44 5.42
CA PHE A 148 -1.76 -10.71 4.46
C PHE A 148 -3.16 -10.49 5.01
N MET A 149 -3.54 -9.23 5.10
CA MET A 149 -4.88 -8.83 5.53
C MET A 149 -5.71 -8.47 4.31
N PHE A 150 -6.55 -9.39 3.88
CA PHE A 150 -7.41 -9.21 2.71
C PHE A 150 -8.51 -8.20 3.03
N ALA A 151 -8.48 -7.03 2.38
CA ALA A 151 -9.30 -5.87 2.71
C ALA A 151 -10.80 -6.16 2.86
N GLN A 152 -11.35 -7.09 2.06
CA GLN A 152 -12.77 -7.45 2.13
C GLN A 152 -13.14 -8.13 3.46
N GLY A 153 -12.22 -8.86 4.07
CA GLY A 153 -12.42 -9.51 5.37
C GLY A 153 -12.37 -8.54 6.55
N TYR A 154 -11.66 -7.42 6.42
CA TYR A 154 -11.42 -6.49 7.51
C TYR A 154 -12.33 -5.26 7.49
N HIS A 155 -12.78 -4.80 6.32
CA HIS A 155 -13.55 -3.55 6.15
C HIS A 155 -15.00 -3.85 5.74
N SER A 156 -15.77 -4.50 6.61
CA SER A 156 -17.17 -4.90 6.32
C SER A 156 -18.10 -3.70 6.01
N SER A 157 -17.79 -2.51 6.54
CA SER A 157 -18.57 -1.28 6.28
C SER A 157 -18.49 -0.81 4.83
N MET A 158 -17.48 -1.27 4.06
CA MET A 158 -17.37 -0.98 2.64
C MET A 158 -18.55 -1.51 1.80
N LYS A 159 -19.37 -2.43 2.34
CA LYS A 159 -20.61 -2.89 1.70
C LYS A 159 -21.60 -1.77 1.37
N TYR A 160 -21.58 -0.69 2.16
CA TYR A 160 -22.47 0.47 1.92
C TYR A 160 -21.93 1.40 0.83
N VAL A 161 -20.62 1.55 0.75
CA VAL A 161 -19.95 2.52 -0.13
C VAL A 161 -19.50 1.89 -1.46
N GLY A 162 -19.16 0.62 -1.43
CA GLY A 162 -18.65 -0.11 -2.61
C GLY A 162 -19.54 -0.01 -3.85
N PRO A 163 -20.88 -0.26 -3.74
CA PRO A 163 -21.80 -0.10 -4.87
C PRO A 163 -21.79 1.31 -5.45
N VAL A 164 -21.81 2.34 -4.58
CA VAL A 164 -21.79 3.76 -5.00
C VAL A 164 -20.51 4.08 -5.76
N ARG A 165 -19.34 3.67 -5.24
CA ARG A 165 -18.05 3.86 -5.91
C ARG A 165 -18.01 3.24 -7.30
N LYS A 166 -18.56 2.01 -7.42
CA LYS A 166 -18.63 1.31 -8.71
C LYS A 166 -19.53 2.04 -9.70
N GLU A 167 -20.65 2.58 -9.23
CA GLU A 167 -21.63 3.25 -10.08
C GLU A 167 -21.13 4.62 -10.56
N ILE A 168 -20.54 5.42 -9.67
CA ILE A 168 -20.00 6.73 -10.06
C ILE A 168 -18.74 6.64 -10.95
N GLY A 169 -17.97 5.56 -10.88
CA GLY A 169 -16.87 5.24 -11.79
C GLY A 169 -15.70 6.24 -11.84
N ILE A 170 -15.59 7.16 -10.89
CA ILE A 170 -14.52 8.15 -10.80
C ILE A 170 -13.59 7.88 -9.62
N ARG A 171 -12.35 8.35 -9.71
CA ARG A 171 -11.44 8.41 -8.55
C ARG A 171 -12.01 9.33 -7.49
N ASN A 172 -11.90 8.93 -6.24
CA ASN A 172 -12.38 9.66 -5.06
C ASN A 172 -11.51 9.31 -3.85
N ILE A 173 -11.78 9.87 -2.69
CA ILE A 173 -11.00 9.69 -1.46
C ILE A 173 -10.67 8.22 -1.13
N PHE A 174 -11.55 7.28 -1.45
CA PHE A 174 -11.30 5.85 -1.20
C PHE A 174 -10.13 5.26 -2.01
N ASN A 175 -9.64 5.96 -3.03
CA ASN A 175 -8.46 5.52 -3.77
C ASN A 175 -7.14 5.76 -2.99
N VAL A 176 -7.15 6.63 -1.99
CA VAL A 176 -6.00 6.87 -1.10
C VAL A 176 -6.16 6.23 0.27
N LEU A 177 -7.38 5.86 0.69
CA LEU A 177 -7.63 5.32 2.02
C LEU A 177 -7.09 3.90 2.24
N GLY A 178 -6.92 3.09 1.19
CA GLY A 178 -6.43 1.71 1.32
C GLY A 178 -5.15 1.59 2.12
N PRO A 179 -4.05 2.24 1.71
CA PRO A 179 -2.78 2.25 2.44
C PRO A 179 -2.88 2.86 3.85
N LEU A 180 -3.78 3.82 4.05
CA LEU A 180 -3.96 4.55 5.31
C LEU A 180 -4.73 3.76 6.38
N THR A 181 -5.33 2.63 6.01
CA THR A 181 -6.28 1.90 6.86
C THR A 181 -5.86 0.47 7.14
N ASN A 182 -4.54 0.25 7.24
CA ASN A 182 -3.98 -1.05 7.57
C ASN A 182 -4.54 -1.57 8.92
N PRO A 183 -5.16 -2.77 8.96
CA PRO A 183 -5.78 -3.33 10.15
C PRO A 183 -4.82 -3.69 11.30
N ALA A 184 -3.52 -3.78 11.03
CA ALA A 184 -2.50 -3.97 12.06
C ALA A 184 -2.05 -2.65 12.71
N GLY A 185 -2.53 -1.50 12.20
CA GLY A 185 -2.05 -0.20 12.65
C GLY A 185 -0.54 -0.02 12.37
N ALA A 186 -0.08 -0.41 11.18
CA ALA A 186 1.34 -0.44 10.83
C ALA A 186 2.09 0.83 11.25
N ASP A 187 3.16 0.65 12.05
CA ASP A 187 4.02 1.73 12.54
C ASP A 187 5.01 2.22 11.47
N LEU A 188 5.32 1.34 10.53
CA LEU A 188 6.28 1.55 9.46
C LEU A 188 5.58 1.44 8.10
N GLN A 189 5.83 2.38 7.18
CA GLN A 189 5.04 2.47 5.96
C GLN A 189 5.90 2.79 4.74
N VAL A 190 5.72 2.01 3.67
CA VAL A 190 6.32 2.25 2.34
C VAL A 190 5.19 2.28 1.33
N THR A 191 4.86 3.48 0.82
CA THR A 191 3.61 3.67 0.07
C THR A 191 3.81 4.46 -1.19
N GLY A 192 3.44 3.84 -2.32
CA GLY A 192 3.30 4.55 -3.59
C GLY A 192 1.92 5.19 -3.76
N VAL A 193 1.89 6.35 -4.40
CA VAL A 193 0.66 7.09 -4.70
C VAL A 193 0.51 7.29 -6.21
N TYR A 194 -0.74 7.35 -6.69
CA TYR A 194 -1.05 7.49 -8.12
C TYR A 194 -0.90 8.91 -8.67
N SER A 195 -0.46 9.86 -7.86
CA SER A 195 -0.29 11.28 -8.27
C SER A 195 0.80 11.95 -7.46
N GLU A 196 1.66 12.71 -8.14
CA GLU A 196 2.74 13.47 -7.54
C GLU A 196 2.27 14.40 -6.42
N ALA A 197 1.12 15.05 -6.62
CA ALA A 197 0.54 16.00 -5.66
C ALA A 197 0.14 15.36 -4.32
N LEU A 198 0.06 14.03 -4.25
CA LEU A 198 -0.29 13.29 -3.04
C LEU A 198 0.92 12.91 -2.17
N VAL A 199 2.15 13.05 -2.67
CA VAL A 199 3.35 12.55 -1.98
C VAL A 199 3.49 13.16 -0.60
N GLU A 200 3.59 14.48 -0.48
CA GLU A 200 3.74 15.15 0.82
C GLU A 200 2.45 15.11 1.67
N PRO A 201 1.24 15.35 1.11
CA PRO A 201 0.01 15.26 1.90
C PRO A 201 -0.19 13.87 2.53
N ILE A 202 0.04 12.79 1.81
CA ILE A 202 -0.12 11.42 2.35
C ILE A 202 0.95 11.12 3.41
N ALA A 203 2.18 11.60 3.25
CA ALA A 203 3.20 11.48 4.29
C ALA A 203 2.77 12.18 5.60
N GLN A 204 2.16 13.36 5.52
CA GLN A 204 1.61 14.07 6.67
C GLN A 204 0.41 13.33 7.29
N VAL A 205 -0.49 12.80 6.46
CA VAL A 205 -1.61 11.97 6.94
C VAL A 205 -1.09 10.74 7.69
N PHE A 206 -0.07 10.05 7.19
CA PHE A 206 0.55 8.92 7.90
C PHE A 206 1.09 9.33 9.27
N SER A 207 1.79 10.47 9.34
CA SER A 207 2.27 11.02 10.63
C SER A 207 1.12 11.31 11.59
N ASN A 208 0.04 11.95 11.13
CA ASN A 208 -1.16 12.22 11.92
C ASN A 208 -1.83 10.94 12.43
N LEU A 209 -1.75 9.85 11.66
CA LEU A 209 -2.29 8.54 12.01
C LEU A 209 -1.33 7.69 12.87
N GLY A 210 -0.19 8.24 13.30
CA GLY A 210 0.75 7.61 14.22
C GLY A 210 1.83 6.75 13.57
N VAL A 211 1.99 6.79 12.24
CA VAL A 211 3.11 6.11 11.56
C VAL A 211 4.42 6.79 11.97
N LYS A 212 5.35 5.97 12.49
CA LYS A 212 6.62 6.45 13.05
C LYS A 212 7.62 6.79 11.97
N LYS A 213 7.77 5.90 10.97
CA LYS A 213 8.75 6.05 9.90
C LYS A 213 8.24 5.46 8.58
N GLY A 214 8.63 6.07 7.47
CA GLY A 214 8.32 5.52 6.15
C GLY A 214 8.61 6.46 5.00
N TYR A 215 8.25 5.99 3.83
CA TYR A 215 8.38 6.71 2.56
C TYR A 215 7.04 6.75 1.83
N VAL A 216 6.69 7.91 1.31
CA VAL A 216 5.61 8.08 0.33
C VAL A 216 6.23 8.53 -0.98
N PHE A 217 5.87 7.91 -2.08
CA PHE A 217 6.52 8.18 -3.35
C PHE A 217 5.57 8.09 -4.56
N TYR A 218 6.06 8.66 -5.67
CA TYR A 218 5.40 8.66 -6.98
C TYR A 218 6.47 8.57 -8.05
N GLY A 219 6.39 7.53 -8.89
CA GLY A 219 7.21 7.42 -10.09
C GLY A 219 6.80 8.48 -11.11
N MET A 220 7.77 9.23 -11.65
CA MET A 220 7.49 10.33 -12.59
C MET A 220 6.94 9.84 -13.95
N ASP A 221 6.86 8.53 -14.14
CA ASP A 221 6.15 7.82 -15.21
C ASP A 221 4.67 7.51 -14.90
N GLY A 222 4.21 7.85 -13.70
CA GLY A 222 2.85 7.59 -13.22
C GLY A 222 2.70 6.38 -12.31
N MET A 223 3.77 5.63 -12.08
CA MET A 223 3.78 4.40 -11.28
C MET A 223 3.63 4.70 -9.79
N ASP A 224 2.84 3.92 -9.09
CA ASP A 224 2.75 3.91 -7.62
C ASP A 224 3.76 2.95 -6.96
N GLU A 225 4.96 2.87 -7.56
CA GLU A 225 6.14 2.18 -7.07
C GLU A 225 7.38 3.07 -7.30
N VAL A 226 8.49 2.80 -6.64
CA VAL A 226 9.77 3.42 -7.03
C VAL A 226 10.20 2.83 -8.35
N THR A 227 10.23 3.68 -9.39
CA THR A 227 10.37 3.23 -10.77
C THR A 227 11.82 3.07 -11.21
N LEU A 228 12.04 2.26 -12.26
CA LEU A 228 13.29 2.17 -13.02
C LEU A 228 13.17 2.79 -14.43
N THR A 229 12.03 3.36 -14.81
CA THR A 229 11.88 3.95 -16.15
C THR A 229 12.29 5.42 -16.18
N THR A 230 12.27 6.07 -15.02
CA THR A 230 12.66 7.46 -14.81
C THR A 230 12.97 7.71 -13.33
N THR A 231 12.91 8.96 -12.89
CA THR A 231 13.09 9.33 -11.48
C THR A 231 11.80 9.12 -10.68
N THR A 232 11.92 9.10 -9.37
CA THR A 232 10.81 9.00 -8.41
C THR A 232 10.87 10.17 -7.44
N LYS A 233 9.74 10.86 -7.22
CA LYS A 233 9.60 11.81 -6.12
C LYS A 233 9.31 11.05 -4.85
N VAL A 234 10.06 11.31 -3.79
CA VAL A 234 9.98 10.62 -2.50
C VAL A 234 9.84 11.64 -1.37
N CYS A 235 8.94 11.39 -0.44
CA CYS A 235 8.86 12.09 0.84
C CYS A 235 9.09 11.07 1.96
N GLU A 236 10.18 11.26 2.69
CA GLU A 236 10.47 10.51 3.92
C GLU A 236 9.76 11.15 5.09
N ASN A 237 9.14 10.33 5.93
CA ASN A 237 8.66 10.68 7.28
C ASN A 237 9.52 9.96 8.30
N ASP A 238 10.18 10.70 9.16
CA ASP A 238 10.91 10.18 10.32
C ASP A 238 10.41 10.90 11.59
N ILE A 239 9.45 10.29 12.27
CA ILE A 239 8.80 10.80 13.50
C ILE A 239 8.33 12.25 13.31
N GLY A 240 7.57 12.50 12.24
CA GLY A 240 7.00 13.82 11.90
C GLY A 240 8.00 14.82 11.33
N LYS A 241 9.21 14.40 11.01
CA LYS A 241 10.16 15.17 10.21
C LYS A 241 10.07 14.70 8.76
N PHE A 242 9.84 15.64 7.87
CA PHE A 242 9.65 15.33 6.45
C PHE A 242 10.85 15.78 5.64
N ASN A 243 11.32 14.92 4.73
CA ASN A 243 12.37 15.23 3.77
C ASN A 243 11.92 14.77 2.39
N THR A 244 11.75 15.72 1.46
CA THR A 244 11.35 15.42 0.08
C THR A 244 12.55 15.52 -0.84
N PHE A 245 12.75 14.50 -1.66
CA PHE A 245 13.86 14.42 -2.61
C PHE A 245 13.44 13.67 -3.89
N ILE A 246 14.26 13.81 -4.93
CA ILE A 246 14.13 13.01 -6.17
C ILE A 246 15.13 11.86 -6.10
N LEU A 247 14.62 10.65 -6.24
CA LEU A 247 15.42 9.45 -6.36
C LEU A 247 15.65 9.15 -7.84
N ASN A 248 16.92 9.11 -8.26
CA ASN A 248 17.33 8.66 -9.59
C ASN A 248 17.95 7.27 -9.46
N PRO A 249 17.43 6.21 -10.11
CA PRO A 249 18.01 4.87 -10.03
C PRO A 249 19.48 4.79 -10.43
N GLU A 250 19.93 5.63 -11.39
CA GLU A 250 21.32 5.65 -11.86
C GLU A 250 22.31 6.08 -10.78
N ASP A 251 21.89 6.91 -9.80
CA ASP A 251 22.73 7.32 -8.67
C ASP A 251 23.08 6.14 -7.75
N TYR A 252 22.32 5.04 -7.86
CA TYR A 252 22.52 3.80 -7.12
C TYR A 252 23.10 2.66 -7.98
N GLY A 253 23.58 2.99 -9.19
CA GLY A 253 24.17 2.02 -10.13
C GLY A 253 23.17 1.10 -10.81
N LEU A 254 21.87 1.40 -10.73
CA LEU A 254 20.81 0.69 -11.46
C LEU A 254 20.61 1.33 -12.83
N LYS A 255 20.25 0.50 -13.83
CA LYS A 255 20.01 0.97 -15.19
C LYS A 255 18.54 1.31 -15.38
N LEU A 256 18.28 2.37 -16.12
CA LEU A 256 16.93 2.64 -16.61
C LEU A 256 16.49 1.55 -17.59
N CYS A 257 15.20 1.25 -17.61
CA CYS A 257 14.60 0.25 -18.48
C CYS A 257 13.36 0.80 -19.20
N ALA A 258 12.85 0.07 -20.17
CA ALA A 258 11.58 0.39 -20.80
C ALA A 258 10.39 -0.07 -19.92
N PRO A 259 9.22 0.59 -19.99
CA PRO A 259 8.04 0.16 -19.23
C PRO A 259 7.64 -1.29 -19.47
N GLU A 260 7.84 -1.80 -20.70
CA GLU A 260 7.54 -3.16 -21.11
C GLU A 260 8.39 -4.21 -20.35
N ASP A 261 9.61 -3.84 -19.93
CA ASP A 261 10.49 -4.71 -19.15
C ASP A 261 9.92 -5.01 -17.76
N LEU A 262 9.00 -4.15 -17.27
CA LEU A 262 8.35 -4.27 -15.97
C LEU A 262 6.93 -4.84 -16.06
N ALA A 263 6.49 -5.19 -17.26
CA ALA A 263 5.13 -5.68 -17.48
C ALA A 263 4.86 -6.96 -16.67
N GLY A 264 3.66 -7.00 -16.08
CA GLY A 264 3.08 -8.18 -15.46
C GLY A 264 1.96 -8.79 -16.28
N GLY A 265 1.39 -9.85 -15.72
CA GLY A 265 0.29 -10.60 -16.29
C GLY A 265 -0.85 -10.82 -15.30
N ASP A 266 -1.48 -11.97 -15.40
CA ASP A 266 -2.46 -12.41 -14.42
C ASP A 266 -1.80 -12.86 -13.10
N GLY A 267 -2.62 -13.31 -12.13
CA GLY A 267 -2.10 -13.73 -10.82
C GLY A 267 -1.10 -14.88 -10.92
N LYS A 268 -1.27 -15.80 -11.87
CA LYS A 268 -0.39 -16.94 -12.06
C LYS A 268 0.96 -16.51 -12.67
N GLU A 269 0.92 -15.71 -13.73
CA GLU A 269 2.14 -15.16 -14.36
C GLU A 269 2.94 -14.33 -13.35
N ASN A 270 2.26 -13.49 -12.55
CA ASN A 270 2.93 -12.67 -11.54
C ASN A 270 3.51 -13.49 -10.36
N ALA A 271 2.86 -14.60 -10.00
CA ALA A 271 3.41 -15.52 -9.01
C ALA A 271 4.69 -16.23 -9.51
N GLU A 272 4.74 -16.62 -10.78
CA GLU A 272 5.97 -17.18 -11.37
C GLU A 272 7.08 -16.15 -11.44
N ILE A 273 6.81 -14.91 -11.91
CA ILE A 273 7.78 -13.80 -11.88
C ILE A 273 8.32 -13.59 -10.45
N THR A 274 7.44 -13.59 -9.44
CA THR A 274 7.83 -13.46 -8.02
C THR A 274 8.80 -14.59 -7.61
N LYS A 275 8.49 -15.84 -7.94
CA LYS A 275 9.35 -16.99 -7.62
C LYS A 275 10.72 -16.90 -8.30
N GLU A 276 10.74 -16.59 -9.59
CA GLU A 276 11.96 -16.48 -10.39
C GLU A 276 12.87 -15.33 -9.91
N ILE A 277 12.29 -14.20 -9.47
CA ILE A 277 13.06 -13.11 -8.86
C ILE A 277 13.65 -13.57 -7.52
N LEU A 278 12.82 -14.13 -6.63
CA LEU A 278 13.23 -14.48 -5.28
C LEU A 278 14.16 -15.71 -5.22
N SER A 279 14.14 -16.60 -6.24
CA SER A 279 15.12 -17.68 -6.42
C SER A 279 16.44 -17.20 -7.00
N GLY A 280 16.48 -15.98 -7.55
CA GLY A 280 17.67 -15.44 -8.21
C GLY A 280 17.86 -15.88 -9.66
N GLU A 281 16.84 -16.50 -10.28
CA GLU A 281 16.84 -16.86 -11.69
C GLU A 281 16.75 -15.62 -12.59
N ILE A 282 15.85 -14.67 -12.28
CA ILE A 282 15.75 -13.36 -12.94
C ILE A 282 16.83 -12.42 -12.37
N LYS A 283 17.59 -11.78 -13.28
CA LYS A 283 18.67 -10.82 -12.97
C LYS A 283 18.60 -9.57 -13.84
N ASP A 284 17.41 -9.21 -14.29
CA ASP A 284 17.14 -8.05 -15.14
C ASP A 284 16.40 -6.94 -14.38
N ALA A 285 15.78 -6.01 -15.10
CA ALA A 285 15.04 -4.87 -14.55
C ALA A 285 13.94 -5.28 -13.56
N LYS A 286 13.31 -6.46 -13.71
CA LYS A 286 12.30 -6.94 -12.76
C LYS A 286 12.90 -7.21 -11.38
N ARG A 287 14.10 -7.80 -11.31
CA ARG A 287 14.81 -7.94 -10.04
C ARG A 287 15.23 -6.60 -9.49
N ASP A 288 15.79 -5.74 -10.33
CA ASP A 288 16.33 -4.44 -9.91
C ASP A 288 15.24 -3.53 -9.29
N ILE A 289 14.04 -3.48 -9.89
CA ILE A 289 12.93 -2.67 -9.33
C ILE A 289 12.44 -3.25 -7.99
N VAL A 290 12.38 -4.55 -7.84
CA VAL A 290 12.01 -5.19 -6.55
C VAL A 290 13.05 -4.90 -5.48
N VAL A 291 14.34 -4.99 -5.82
CA VAL A 291 15.46 -4.66 -4.93
C VAL A 291 15.39 -3.21 -4.48
N LEU A 292 15.12 -2.27 -5.41
CA LEU A 292 15.02 -0.85 -5.10
C LEU A 292 13.83 -0.54 -4.17
N ASN A 293 12.65 -1.12 -4.44
CA ASN A 293 11.49 -0.96 -3.56
C ASN A 293 11.69 -1.64 -2.20
N ALA A 294 12.33 -2.82 -2.16
CA ALA A 294 12.69 -3.48 -0.91
C ALA A 294 13.69 -2.65 -0.08
N ALA A 295 14.64 -1.96 -0.73
CA ALA A 295 15.63 -1.12 -0.06
C ALA A 295 14.98 -0.04 0.81
N LEU A 296 13.91 0.62 0.34
CA LEU A 296 13.16 1.58 1.14
C LEU A 296 12.55 0.91 2.38
N GLY A 297 12.00 -0.29 2.24
CA GLY A 297 11.47 -1.06 3.36
C GLY A 297 12.56 -1.47 4.36
N LEU A 298 13.75 -1.84 3.88
CA LEU A 298 14.90 -2.17 4.73
C LEU A 298 15.40 -0.94 5.50
N CYS A 299 15.43 0.24 4.88
CA CYS A 299 15.75 1.51 5.55
C CYS A 299 14.67 1.87 6.59
N THR A 300 13.39 1.74 6.23
CA THR A 300 12.27 2.00 7.14
C THR A 300 12.32 1.11 8.37
N GLY A 301 12.63 -0.17 8.20
CA GLY A 301 12.75 -1.15 9.27
C GLY A 301 14.09 -1.16 10.00
N GLY A 302 15.00 -0.21 9.71
CA GLY A 302 16.29 -0.04 10.39
C GLY A 302 17.28 -1.18 10.14
N LYS A 303 17.21 -1.84 8.97
CA LYS A 303 18.16 -2.88 8.54
C LYS A 303 19.22 -2.37 7.57
N ALA A 304 19.03 -1.17 7.07
CA ALA A 304 19.99 -0.45 6.24
C ALA A 304 20.01 1.03 6.62
N ASP A 305 21.19 1.64 6.60
CA ASP A 305 21.37 3.05 6.96
C ASP A 305 21.19 3.98 5.74
N SER A 306 21.23 3.42 4.55
CA SER A 306 21.05 4.13 3.28
C SER A 306 20.32 3.26 2.25
N ILE A 307 19.73 3.88 1.23
CA ILE A 307 19.12 3.15 0.10
C ILE A 307 20.16 2.27 -0.58
N GLN A 308 21.42 2.74 -0.71
CA GLN A 308 22.50 1.94 -1.30
C GLN A 308 22.79 0.67 -0.49
N ASP A 309 22.83 0.78 0.85
CA ASP A 309 23.02 -0.38 1.74
C ASP A 309 21.80 -1.32 1.66
N GLY A 310 20.61 -0.74 1.55
CA GLY A 310 19.36 -1.50 1.36
C GLY A 310 19.38 -2.32 0.07
N ILE A 311 19.81 -1.73 -1.04
CA ILE A 311 19.96 -2.43 -2.33
C ILE A 311 20.95 -3.59 -2.21
N LYS A 312 22.10 -3.36 -1.56
CA LYS A 312 23.10 -4.40 -1.33
C LYS A 312 22.51 -5.56 -0.50
N LEU A 313 21.89 -5.23 0.63
CA LEU A 313 21.28 -6.21 1.52
C LEU A 313 20.15 -6.99 0.83
N ALA A 314 19.30 -6.33 0.04
CA ALA A 314 18.23 -6.99 -0.71
C ALA A 314 18.78 -8.02 -1.71
N ASN A 315 19.86 -7.68 -2.43
CA ASN A 315 20.54 -8.61 -3.31
C ASN A 315 21.12 -9.81 -2.56
N GLU A 316 21.81 -9.58 -1.44
CA GLU A 316 22.35 -10.65 -0.58
C GLU A 316 21.26 -11.60 -0.08
N ILE A 317 20.09 -11.07 0.29
CA ILE A 317 18.94 -11.86 0.75
C ILE A 317 18.38 -12.74 -0.38
N ILE A 318 18.25 -12.22 -1.60
CA ILE A 318 17.82 -13.00 -2.76
C ILE A 318 18.84 -14.09 -3.04
N ASP A 319 20.11 -13.73 -3.21
CA ASP A 319 21.18 -14.65 -3.61
C ASP A 319 21.43 -15.76 -2.57
N SER A 320 21.08 -15.53 -1.30
CA SER A 320 21.13 -16.55 -0.25
C SER A 320 19.93 -17.51 -0.24
N GLY A 321 18.90 -17.27 -1.05
CA GLY A 321 17.65 -18.05 -1.07
C GLY A 321 16.69 -17.79 0.08
N LYS A 322 17.03 -16.89 1.01
CA LYS A 322 16.19 -16.59 2.20
C LYS A 322 14.85 -15.99 1.83
N ALA A 323 14.81 -15.12 0.80
CA ALA A 323 13.57 -14.52 0.33
C ALA A 323 12.63 -15.56 -0.27
N TYR A 324 13.15 -16.49 -1.06
CA TYR A 324 12.37 -17.58 -1.65
C TYR A 324 11.78 -18.51 -0.56
N ALA A 325 12.57 -18.87 0.44
CA ALA A 325 12.10 -19.71 1.56
C ALA A 325 10.91 -19.09 2.30
N LYS A 326 10.78 -17.75 2.33
CA LYS A 326 9.65 -17.07 2.95
C LYS A 326 8.32 -17.34 2.24
N ILE A 327 8.31 -17.65 0.96
CA ILE A 327 7.08 -18.06 0.25
C ILE A 327 6.51 -19.34 0.89
N GLU A 328 7.36 -20.36 1.07
CA GLU A 328 6.97 -21.65 1.65
C GLU A 328 6.55 -21.52 3.12
N GLU A 329 7.31 -20.75 3.90
CA GLU A 329 7.00 -20.49 5.31
C GLU A 329 5.63 -19.81 5.46
N PHE A 330 5.35 -18.80 4.61
CA PHE A 330 4.09 -18.09 4.64
C PHE A 330 2.93 -18.96 4.15
N ALA A 331 3.10 -19.69 3.05
CA ALA A 331 2.08 -20.61 2.54
C ALA A 331 1.74 -21.66 3.60
N LYS A 332 2.75 -22.29 4.22
CA LYS A 332 2.56 -23.27 5.28
C LYS A 332 1.79 -22.68 6.48
N ALA A 333 2.26 -21.55 7.02
CA ALA A 333 1.65 -20.92 8.19
C ALA A 333 0.19 -20.50 7.96
N SER A 334 -0.15 -20.05 6.74
CA SER A 334 -1.51 -19.62 6.39
C SER A 334 -2.49 -20.78 6.18
N ASN A 335 -2.01 -21.98 5.89
CA ASN A 335 -2.83 -23.18 5.65
C ASN A 335 -2.92 -24.14 6.86
N GLU A 336 -2.10 -23.98 7.87
CA GLU A 336 -2.20 -24.70 9.15
C GLU A 336 -3.41 -24.21 9.96
#